data_373daa9e2834b34e32d44e45903652fd
#
_entry.id   373daa9e2834b34e32d44e45903652fd
#
_cell.length_a   1.000
_cell.length_b   1.000
_cell.length_c   1.000
_cell.angle_alpha   90.00
_cell.angle_beta   90.00
_cell.angle_gamma   90.00
#
_symmetry.space_group_name_H-M   'P 1'
#
loop_
_entity.id
_entity.type
_entity.pdbx_description
1 polymer ?
#
loop_
_entity_poly.entity_id
_entity_poly.type
_entity_poly.pdbx_seq_one_letter_code
_entity_poly.pdbx_strand_id
1 'polypeptide(L)'
;HDPLRRQRQMCIRDRLKVVLIWNFDESVVSMLPEGEVPYAGFDEKNTYSGTLTKKLDLEVRKMHETGSFSLGAADQQGHTTIRRESKHFYRFIKGGEDTMNQMRRETMFINILQGLHPLEAEIITLCKDKKLGEVYKITKEVVAEAYPDIQWGGRS
;
A
#
# COMPACT_ATOMS: atom_id res chain seq x y z
N HIS A 1 0.93 -9.11 27.31
CA HIS A 1 0.97 -8.44 26.03
C HIS A 1 0.94 -9.46 24.87
N ASP A 2 -0.22 -9.59 24.23
CA ASP A 2 -0.46 -10.56 23.16
C ASP A 2 -0.46 -9.84 21.81
N PRO A 3 0.55 -10.05 20.93
CA PRO A 3 0.59 -9.42 19.63
C PRO A 3 -0.59 -9.75 18.72
N LEU A 4 -1.12 -10.99 18.83
CA LEU A 4 -2.27 -11.41 18.04
C LEU A 4 -3.54 -10.70 18.49
N ARG A 5 -3.71 -10.52 19.80
CA ARG A 5 -4.84 -9.79 20.35
C ARG A 5 -4.81 -8.33 19.89
N ARG A 6 -3.63 -7.73 19.88
CA ARG A 6 -3.43 -6.35 19.42
C ARG A 6 -3.81 -6.19 17.95
N GLN A 7 -3.44 -7.15 17.11
CA GLN A 7 -3.82 -7.14 15.70
C GLN A 7 -5.32 -7.29 15.50
N ARG A 8 -5.98 -8.15 16.28
CA ARG A 8 -7.43 -8.35 16.19
C ARG A 8 -8.22 -7.13 16.64
N GLN A 9 -7.66 -6.33 17.53
CA GLN A 9 -8.31 -5.13 18.07
C GLN A 9 -7.89 -3.86 17.33
N MET A 10 -7.16 -4.00 16.21
CA MET A 10 -6.72 -2.86 15.43
C MET A 10 -7.92 -2.10 14.87
N CYS A 11 -8.13 -0.87 15.33
CA CYS A 11 -9.21 -0.02 14.83
C CYS A 11 -8.83 0.61 13.48
N ILE A 12 -9.80 1.27 12.83
CA ILE A 12 -9.58 1.93 11.54
C ILE A 12 -8.42 2.92 11.60
N ARG A 13 -8.36 3.70 12.68
CA ARG A 13 -7.30 4.68 12.89
C ARG A 13 -5.92 4.01 12.90
N ASP A 14 -5.79 2.86 13.57
CA ASP A 14 -4.52 2.13 13.65
C ASP A 14 -4.10 1.56 12.31
N ARG A 15 -5.07 1.16 11.48
CA ARG A 15 -4.80 0.64 10.14
C ARG A 15 -4.25 1.72 9.22
N LEU A 16 -4.77 2.92 9.33
CA LEU A 16 -4.24 4.06 8.59
C LEU A 16 -2.83 4.43 9.06
N LYS A 17 -2.57 4.34 10.36
CA LYS A 17 -1.23 4.57 10.90
C LYS A 17 -0.18 3.65 10.28
N VAL A 18 -0.51 2.38 10.05
CA VAL A 18 0.42 1.41 9.45
C VAL A 18 0.92 1.93 8.09
N VAL A 19 0.02 2.43 7.27
CA VAL A 19 0.36 2.97 5.95
C VAL A 19 1.20 4.23 6.06
N LEU A 20 0.81 5.14 6.95
CA LEU A 20 1.52 6.40 7.16
C LEU A 20 2.91 6.19 7.74
N ILE A 21 3.03 5.27 8.68
CA ILE A 21 4.33 4.89 9.27
C ILE A 21 5.23 4.30 8.18
N TRP A 22 4.70 3.42 7.35
CA TRP A 22 5.47 2.83 6.25
C TRP A 22 6.10 3.92 5.37
N ASN A 23 5.32 4.95 5.02
CA ASN A 23 5.82 6.02 4.15
C ASN A 23 6.78 6.99 4.86
N PHE A 24 6.43 7.44 6.06
CA PHE A 24 7.10 8.56 6.71
C PHE A 24 8.15 8.20 7.75
N ASP A 25 8.15 6.97 8.24
CA ASP A 25 9.16 6.53 9.21
C ASP A 25 10.41 6.05 8.49
N GLU A 26 11.50 6.79 8.64
CA GLU A 26 12.77 6.48 7.98
C GLU A 26 13.37 5.15 8.42
N SER A 27 13.02 4.66 9.61
CA SER A 27 13.50 3.36 10.09
C SER A 27 12.78 2.18 9.45
N VAL A 28 11.63 2.41 8.82
CA VAL A 28 10.93 1.37 8.07
C VAL A 28 11.59 1.20 6.71
N VAL A 29 12.09 0.00 6.45
CA VAL A 29 12.78 -0.34 5.20
C VAL A 29 11.92 -1.32 4.41
N SER A 30 11.51 -0.93 3.21
CA SER A 30 10.74 -1.80 2.33
C SER A 30 11.62 -2.93 1.81
N MET A 31 11.09 -4.15 1.82
CA MET A 31 11.78 -5.33 1.29
C MET A 31 11.30 -5.67 -0.13
N LEU A 32 10.62 -4.74 -0.75
CA LEU A 32 10.15 -4.84 -2.14
C LEU A 32 11.03 -3.97 -3.03
N PRO A 33 11.20 -4.34 -4.31
CA PRO A 33 11.96 -3.51 -5.24
C PRO A 33 11.39 -2.11 -5.36
N GLU A 34 12.26 -1.13 -5.44
CA GLU A 34 11.86 0.25 -5.70
C GLU A 34 11.42 0.41 -7.15
N GLY A 35 10.48 1.32 -7.38
CA GLY A 35 10.02 1.65 -8.71
C GLY A 35 8.73 0.95 -9.12
N GLU A 36 8.54 0.83 -10.42
CA GLU A 36 7.31 0.27 -10.99
C GLU A 36 7.09 -1.19 -10.60
N VAL A 37 5.83 -1.51 -10.31
CA VAL A 37 5.42 -2.85 -9.93
C VAL A 37 4.96 -3.60 -11.19
N PRO A 38 5.56 -4.77 -11.51
CA PRO A 38 5.12 -5.58 -12.65
C PRO A 38 3.83 -6.35 -12.32
N TYR A 39 3.25 -6.96 -13.34
CA TYR A 39 2.15 -7.90 -13.12
C TYR A 39 2.65 -9.20 -12.48
N ALA A 40 1.78 -9.85 -11.72
CA ALA A 40 2.06 -11.17 -11.19
C ALA A 40 1.84 -12.21 -12.29
N GLY A 41 2.93 -12.64 -12.91
CA GLY A 41 2.88 -13.64 -13.97
C GLY A 41 2.48 -13.07 -15.33
N PHE A 42 2.40 -13.97 -16.31
CA PHE A 42 2.07 -13.63 -17.68
C PHE A 42 0.56 -13.74 -17.89
N ASP A 43 -0.08 -12.63 -18.26
CA ASP A 43 -1.50 -12.63 -18.60
C ASP A 43 -1.66 -12.15 -20.04
N GLU A 44 -2.00 -13.08 -20.93
CA GLU A 44 -2.21 -12.78 -22.35
C GLU A 44 -3.37 -11.80 -22.60
N LYS A 45 -4.30 -11.71 -21.65
CA LYS A 45 -5.43 -10.78 -21.73
C LYS A 45 -5.05 -9.36 -21.40
N ASN A 46 -3.92 -9.16 -20.76
CA ASN A 46 -3.39 -7.83 -20.49
C ASN A 46 -2.64 -7.33 -21.71
N THR A 47 -3.37 -6.72 -22.62
CA THR A 47 -2.80 -6.10 -23.81
C THR A 47 -2.06 -4.82 -23.54
N TYR A 48 -2.01 -4.39 -22.29
CA TYR A 48 -1.23 -3.22 -21.91
C TYR A 48 0.26 -3.56 -21.93
N SER A 49 0.97 -2.91 -22.85
CA SER A 49 2.43 -2.91 -22.81
C SER A 49 2.86 -2.02 -21.66
N GLY A 50 3.09 -2.61 -20.48
CA GLY A 50 3.52 -1.82 -19.34
C GLY A 50 3.41 -2.58 -18.02
N THR A 51 3.74 -1.89 -16.97
CA THR A 51 3.71 -2.43 -15.63
C THR A 51 2.34 -2.21 -14.98
N LEU A 52 2.10 -2.90 -13.87
CA LEU A 52 0.90 -2.70 -13.07
C LEU A 52 0.81 -1.23 -12.61
N THR A 53 1.93 -0.63 -12.26
CA THR A 53 1.97 0.79 -11.85
C THR A 53 1.41 1.70 -12.93
N LYS A 54 1.78 1.49 -14.18
CA LYS A 54 1.28 2.31 -15.30
C LYS A 54 -0.22 2.12 -15.51
N LYS A 55 -0.71 0.91 -15.36
CA LYS A 55 -2.15 0.64 -15.45
C LYS A 55 -2.91 1.37 -14.36
N LEU A 56 -2.41 1.33 -13.13
CA LEU A 56 -3.04 2.02 -12.00
C LEU A 56 -3.06 3.54 -12.23
N ASP A 57 -1.96 4.10 -12.72
CA ASP A 57 -1.88 5.53 -13.02
C ASP A 57 -2.91 5.94 -14.06
N LEU A 58 -3.10 5.13 -15.10
CA LEU A 58 -4.11 5.41 -16.13
C LEU A 58 -5.52 5.33 -15.56
N GLU A 59 -5.81 4.35 -14.72
CA GLU A 59 -7.13 4.21 -14.10
C GLU A 59 -7.44 5.38 -13.16
N VAL A 60 -6.48 5.80 -12.36
CA VAL A 60 -6.63 6.94 -11.46
C VAL A 60 -6.83 8.22 -12.26
N ARG A 61 -6.07 8.41 -13.36
CA ARG A 61 -6.22 9.56 -14.23
C ARG A 61 -7.60 9.62 -14.86
N LYS A 62 -8.15 8.50 -15.30
CA LYS A 62 -9.51 8.42 -15.82
C LYS A 62 -10.54 8.83 -14.77
N MET A 63 -10.34 8.42 -13.51
CA MET A 63 -11.22 8.83 -12.42
C MET A 63 -11.21 10.33 -12.21
N HIS A 64 -10.04 10.97 -12.28
CA HIS A 64 -9.92 12.42 -12.18
C HIS A 64 -10.61 13.13 -13.35
N GLU A 65 -10.47 12.61 -14.54
CA GLU A 65 -11.08 13.21 -15.76
C GLU A 65 -12.60 13.07 -15.76
N THR A 66 -13.12 11.96 -15.31
CA THR A 66 -14.56 11.66 -15.32
C THR A 66 -15.29 12.05 -14.04
N GLY A 67 -14.53 12.40 -12.98
CA GLY A 67 -15.11 12.67 -11.67
C GLY A 67 -15.66 11.43 -10.96
N SER A 68 -15.37 10.25 -11.47
CA SER A 68 -15.87 8.99 -10.93
C SER A 68 -15.03 8.47 -9.76
N PHE A 69 -15.10 9.17 -8.63
CA PHE A 69 -14.44 8.71 -7.42
C PHE A 69 -15.33 7.83 -6.55
N SER A 70 -16.55 7.56 -7.04
CA SER A 70 -17.50 6.78 -6.28
C SER A 70 -17.10 5.33 -6.19
N LEU A 71 -17.04 4.80 -4.98
CA LEU A 71 -16.85 3.37 -4.72
C LEU A 71 -18.00 2.52 -5.25
N GLY A 72 -19.08 3.15 -5.73
CA GLY A 72 -20.23 2.47 -6.29
C GLY A 72 -20.12 2.11 -7.77
N ALA A 73 -19.06 2.54 -8.46
CA ALA A 73 -18.82 2.14 -9.84
C ALA A 73 -18.38 0.67 -9.85
N ALA A 74 -19.27 -0.22 -10.25
CA ALA A 74 -19.10 -1.67 -10.11
C ALA A 74 -17.81 -2.21 -10.74
N ASP A 75 -17.39 -1.63 -11.85
CA ASP A 75 -16.20 -2.10 -12.58
C ASP A 75 -14.88 -1.66 -11.94
N GLN A 76 -14.94 -0.79 -10.95
CA GLN A 76 -13.76 -0.19 -10.33
C GLN A 76 -13.66 -0.49 -8.83
N GLN A 77 -14.57 -1.29 -8.30
CA GLN A 77 -14.50 -1.71 -6.92
C GLN A 77 -13.43 -2.76 -6.76
N GLY A 78 -12.55 -2.53 -5.80
CA GLY A 78 -11.61 -3.55 -5.41
C GLY A 78 -12.30 -4.72 -4.71
N HIS A 79 -11.71 -5.89 -4.85
CA HIS A 79 -12.18 -7.09 -4.15
C HIS A 79 -11.79 -7.06 -2.67
N THR A 80 -10.86 -6.20 -2.30
CA THR A 80 -10.38 -6.04 -0.94
C THR A 80 -10.12 -4.56 -0.64
N THR A 81 -9.68 -4.24 0.56
CA THR A 81 -9.40 -2.87 0.99
C THR A 81 -8.09 -2.80 1.76
N ILE A 82 -7.52 -1.60 1.87
CA ILE A 82 -6.34 -1.36 2.72
C ILE A 82 -6.62 -1.81 4.15
N ARG A 83 -7.81 -1.53 4.66
CA ARG A 83 -8.22 -1.95 6.00
C ARG A 83 -8.08 -3.45 6.21
N ARG A 84 -8.49 -4.22 5.23
CA ARG A 84 -8.45 -5.68 5.28
C ARG A 84 -7.04 -6.21 5.14
N GLU A 85 -6.25 -5.60 4.24
CA GLU A 85 -4.92 -6.08 3.90
C GLU A 85 -3.82 -5.56 4.81
N SER A 86 -4.07 -4.51 5.58
CA SER A 86 -3.04 -3.89 6.45
C SER A 86 -2.39 -4.86 7.42
N LYS A 87 -3.11 -5.90 7.83
CA LYS A 87 -2.57 -6.95 8.71
C LYS A 87 -1.43 -7.76 8.08
N HIS A 88 -1.28 -7.69 6.75
CA HIS A 88 -0.24 -8.41 6.02
C HIS A 88 0.98 -7.54 5.70
N PHE A 89 0.91 -6.24 5.90
CA PHE A 89 1.94 -5.30 5.46
C PHE A 89 3.28 -5.47 6.16
N TYR A 90 3.30 -6.04 7.37
CA TYR A 90 4.55 -6.33 8.08
C TYR A 90 5.48 -7.26 7.28
N ARG A 91 4.92 -8.04 6.37
CA ARG A 91 5.70 -8.97 5.53
C ARG A 91 6.51 -8.25 4.46
N PHE A 92 6.19 -7.01 4.19
CA PHE A 92 6.83 -6.21 3.14
C PHE A 92 7.93 -5.30 3.66
N ILE A 93 8.15 -5.28 4.96
CA ILE A 93 9.16 -4.43 5.59
C ILE A 93 10.18 -5.27 6.35
N LYS A 94 11.40 -4.73 6.44
CA LYS A 94 12.49 -5.38 7.17
C LYS A 94 12.13 -5.53 8.65
N GLY A 95 12.39 -6.68 9.20
CA GLY A 95 12.11 -6.99 10.61
C GLY A 95 10.74 -7.65 10.84
N GLY A 96 9.86 -7.63 9.85
CA GLY A 96 8.53 -8.25 9.97
C GLY A 96 8.58 -9.77 9.76
N GLU A 97 9.00 -10.20 8.59
CA GLU A 97 9.13 -11.62 8.25
C GLU A 97 10.31 -11.79 7.28
N ASP A 98 11.53 -11.65 7.80
CA ASP A 98 12.73 -11.62 6.98
C ASP A 98 13.06 -12.95 6.31
N THR A 99 12.57 -14.06 6.86
CA THR A 99 12.80 -15.41 6.32
C THR A 99 11.89 -15.75 5.14
N MET A 100 10.92 -14.92 4.84
CA MET A 100 10.00 -15.15 3.73
C MET A 100 10.73 -15.13 2.39
N ASN A 101 10.41 -16.09 1.50
CA ASN A 101 10.96 -16.11 0.16
C ASN A 101 10.62 -14.80 -0.58
N GLN A 102 11.62 -14.20 -1.23
CA GLN A 102 11.45 -12.88 -1.87
C GLN A 102 10.43 -12.92 -3.02
N MET A 103 10.44 -13.96 -3.82
CA MET A 103 9.48 -14.11 -4.92
C MET A 103 8.05 -14.20 -4.38
N ARG A 104 7.87 -14.95 -3.29
CA ARG A 104 6.56 -15.06 -2.63
C ARG A 104 6.10 -13.73 -2.06
N ARG A 105 7.03 -12.97 -1.47
CA ARG A 105 6.75 -11.63 -0.93
C ARG A 105 6.27 -10.70 -2.02
N GLU A 106 6.97 -10.65 -3.13
CA GLU A 106 6.63 -9.79 -4.26
C GLU A 106 5.30 -10.21 -4.89
N THR A 107 5.08 -11.51 -5.07
CA THR A 107 3.82 -12.03 -5.62
C THR A 107 2.64 -11.68 -4.71
N MET A 108 2.81 -11.82 -3.41
CA MET A 108 1.78 -11.46 -2.44
C MET A 108 1.42 -9.97 -2.54
N PHE A 109 2.44 -9.12 -2.63
CA PHE A 109 2.25 -7.68 -2.75
C PHE A 109 1.46 -7.33 -4.04
N ILE A 110 1.87 -7.91 -5.16
CA ILE A 110 1.20 -7.68 -6.45
C ILE A 110 -0.26 -8.14 -6.39
N ASN A 111 -0.52 -9.29 -5.80
CA ASN A 111 -1.89 -9.81 -5.67
C ASN A 111 -2.76 -8.90 -4.81
N ILE A 112 -2.21 -8.33 -3.75
CA ILE A 112 -2.93 -7.35 -2.93
C ILE A 112 -3.26 -6.11 -3.76
N LEU A 113 -2.28 -5.58 -4.52
CA LEU A 113 -2.50 -4.42 -5.37
C LEU A 113 -3.59 -4.68 -6.42
N GLN A 114 -3.60 -5.84 -7.03
CA GLN A 114 -4.60 -6.20 -8.03
C GLN A 114 -6.01 -6.33 -7.43
N GLY A 115 -6.10 -6.65 -6.15
CA GLY A 115 -7.39 -6.75 -5.45
C GLY A 115 -7.88 -5.43 -4.88
N LEU A 116 -7.04 -4.41 -4.77
CA LEU A 116 -7.42 -3.11 -4.23
C LEU A 116 -8.09 -2.22 -5.28
N HIS A 117 -8.93 -1.30 -4.81
CA HIS A 117 -9.40 -0.20 -5.66
C HIS A 117 -8.17 0.57 -6.18
N PRO A 118 -8.17 1.04 -7.46
CA PRO A 118 -6.99 1.71 -8.02
C PRO A 118 -6.42 2.86 -7.19
N LEU A 119 -7.26 3.66 -6.54
CA LEU A 119 -6.80 4.74 -5.67
C LEU A 119 -6.06 4.22 -4.44
N GLU A 120 -6.56 3.16 -3.82
CA GLU A 120 -5.89 2.54 -2.69
C GLU A 120 -4.58 1.86 -3.12
N ALA A 121 -4.59 1.20 -4.27
CA ALA A 121 -3.40 0.55 -4.81
C ALA A 121 -2.30 1.58 -5.10
N GLU A 122 -2.66 2.73 -5.66
CA GLU A 122 -1.72 3.82 -5.90
C GLU A 122 -1.08 4.30 -4.60
N ILE A 123 -1.89 4.50 -3.56
CA ILE A 123 -1.39 4.91 -2.24
C ILE A 123 -0.36 3.92 -1.71
N ILE A 124 -0.67 2.63 -1.77
CA ILE A 124 0.25 1.58 -1.28
C ILE A 124 1.54 1.54 -2.10
N THR A 125 1.44 1.69 -3.42
CA THR A 125 2.61 1.74 -4.29
C THR A 125 3.52 2.92 -3.94
N LEU A 126 2.94 4.08 -3.66
CA LEU A 126 3.69 5.26 -3.23
C LEU A 126 4.33 5.06 -1.86
N CYS A 127 3.62 4.45 -0.92
CA CYS A 127 4.15 4.17 0.41
C CYS A 127 5.33 3.19 0.36
N LYS A 128 5.28 2.22 -0.53
CA LYS A 128 6.38 1.27 -0.75
C LYS A 128 7.69 2.00 -1.03
N ASP A 129 7.64 3.05 -1.83
CA ASP A 129 8.80 3.83 -2.24
C ASP A 129 8.97 5.12 -1.43
N LYS A 130 8.13 5.32 -0.40
CA LYS A 130 8.13 6.50 0.48
C LYS A 130 7.91 7.82 -0.28
N LYS A 131 7.03 7.78 -1.27
CA LYS A 131 6.76 8.92 -2.15
C LYS A 131 5.35 9.52 -1.99
N LEU A 132 4.62 9.09 -0.97
CA LEU A 132 3.25 9.58 -0.74
C LEU A 132 3.21 11.10 -0.59
N GLY A 133 4.16 11.67 0.16
CA GLY A 133 4.24 13.10 0.40
C GLY A 133 4.57 13.93 -0.85
N GLU A 134 5.22 13.32 -1.84
CA GLU A 134 5.55 14.00 -3.09
C GLU A 134 4.31 14.20 -3.98
N VAL A 135 3.37 13.26 -3.91
CA VAL A 135 2.17 13.26 -4.76
C VAL A 135 0.99 13.94 -4.07
N TYR A 136 0.79 13.71 -2.79
CA TYR A 136 -0.40 14.15 -2.07
C TYR A 136 -0.17 15.30 -1.07
N LYS A 137 0.96 15.96 -1.11
CA LYS A 137 1.28 17.11 -0.25
C LYS A 137 1.03 16.86 1.24
N ILE A 138 1.32 15.64 1.69
CA ILE A 138 1.25 15.26 3.11
C ILE A 138 2.67 15.24 3.64
N THR A 139 2.89 15.77 4.84
CA THR A 139 4.22 15.78 5.47
C THR A 139 4.21 14.94 6.75
N LYS A 140 5.39 14.53 7.19
CA LYS A 140 5.56 13.82 8.46
C LYS A 140 5.03 14.65 9.63
N GLU A 141 5.23 15.97 9.61
CA GLU A 141 4.77 16.88 10.62
C GLU A 141 3.25 16.90 10.74
N VAL A 142 2.56 16.91 9.61
CA VAL A 142 1.09 16.83 9.57
C VAL A 142 0.60 15.49 10.14
N VAL A 143 1.27 14.39 9.79
CA VAL A 143 0.94 13.08 10.33
C VAL A 143 1.17 13.02 11.83
N ALA A 144 2.29 13.56 12.31
CA ALA A 144 2.61 13.60 13.74
C ALA A 144 1.60 14.43 14.53
N GLU A 145 1.08 15.49 13.95
CA GLU A 145 0.04 16.32 14.57
C GLU A 145 -1.28 15.57 14.65
N ALA A 146 -1.66 14.88 13.55
CA ALA A 146 -2.92 14.12 13.50
C ALA A 146 -2.88 12.86 14.38
N TYR A 147 -1.71 12.26 14.52
CA TYR A 147 -1.52 11.00 15.26
C TYR A 147 -0.34 11.15 16.23
N PRO A 148 -0.52 11.91 17.33
CA PRO A 148 0.59 12.18 18.25
C PRO A 148 1.12 10.97 19.01
N ASP A 149 0.40 9.86 18.98
CA ASP A 149 0.79 8.61 19.63
C ASP A 149 1.75 7.75 18.79
N ILE A 150 2.02 8.12 17.54
CA ILE A 150 3.00 7.39 16.71
C ILE A 150 4.40 7.62 17.27
N GLN A 151 5.09 6.52 17.52
CA GLN A 151 6.50 6.54 17.88
C GLN A 151 7.34 6.33 16.61
N TRP A 152 8.11 7.34 16.26
CA TRP A 152 8.95 7.32 15.06
C TRP A 152 10.30 6.69 15.35
N GLY A 153 10.80 5.90 14.41
CA GLY A 153 12.11 5.28 14.50
C GLY A 153 12.12 3.92 15.18
N GLY A 154 13.25 3.22 15.10
CA GLY A 154 13.49 1.96 15.80
C GLY A 154 12.79 0.74 15.23
N ARG A 155 12.34 0.79 13.97
CA ARG A 155 11.56 -0.31 13.36
C ARG A 155 12.34 -1.23 12.45
N SER A 156 13.55 -0.89 12.15
CA SER A 156 14.39 -1.75 11.30
C SER A 156 15.26 -2.70 12.10
#